data_a31e36ab9aa55a4d25c32b290b29ee63
#
_entry.id   a31e36ab9aa55a4d25c32b290b29ee63
#
_cell.length_a   1.000
_cell.length_b   1.000
_cell.length_c   1.000
_cell.angle_alpha   90.00
_cell.angle_beta   90.00
_cell.angle_gamma   90.00
#
_symmetry.space_group_name_H-M   'P 1'
#
loop_
_entity.id
_entity.type
_entity.pdbx_description
1 polymer ?
#
loop_
_entity_poly.entity_id
_entity_poly.type
_entity_poly.pdbx_seq_one_letter_code
_entity_poly.pdbx_strand_id
1 'polypeptide(L)'
;MQRHLITSAIPYINGVKHLGNLIGSQLPADLYARYQRARGNEVLFLCATDEHGTPAELAAAKANQDISEYCEEMHAVQAQLADGFRLSFDHFGRSSSQENHKLTQHFAGQLEAAGLIKEVIETQIYSHVDRRYLPDRYIEGTCPACGFEDARGDQCDNCTKQLDPTDLINPRSSISGATELEQRETKHLYLCQSNMRDNLENWIESKTDWPVLTTSIAKKWLHDGDGLQDRGIT
;
A
#
# COMPACT_ATOMS: atom_id res chain seq x y z
N MET A 1 -16.65 7.04 30.58
CA MET A 1 -15.73 6.08 29.94
C MET A 1 -16.05 6.09 28.45
N GLN A 2 -15.08 6.49 27.63
CA GLN A 2 -15.19 6.49 26.17
C GLN A 2 -14.47 5.28 25.58
N ARG A 3 -14.86 4.87 24.37
CA ARG A 3 -14.19 3.81 23.62
C ARG A 3 -13.33 4.42 22.52
N HIS A 4 -12.08 4.00 22.46
CA HIS A 4 -11.13 4.46 21.46
C HIS A 4 -10.55 3.28 20.67
N LEU A 5 -10.72 3.29 19.36
CA LEU A 5 -9.93 2.47 18.45
C LEU A 5 -8.76 3.32 17.97
N ILE A 6 -7.55 2.87 18.23
CA ILE A 6 -6.33 3.54 17.84
C ILE A 6 -5.57 2.62 16.87
N THR A 7 -5.16 3.16 15.75
CA THR A 7 -4.35 2.45 14.77
C THR A 7 -3.09 3.25 14.47
N SER A 8 -2.02 2.57 14.11
CA SER A 8 -0.82 3.19 13.55
C SER A 8 -0.60 2.70 12.13
N ALA A 9 0.19 3.44 11.35
CA ALA A 9 0.54 2.99 10.00
C ALA A 9 1.23 1.63 10.08
N ILE A 10 0.76 0.69 9.26
CA ILE A 10 1.35 -0.63 9.14
C ILE A 10 2.63 -0.54 8.32
N PRO A 11 3.79 -0.99 8.83
CA PRO A 11 5.03 -0.98 8.09
C PRO A 11 5.08 -2.10 7.06
N TYR A 12 5.70 -1.83 5.91
CA TYR A 12 6.01 -2.87 4.93
C TYR A 12 6.92 -3.95 5.54
N ILE A 13 6.73 -5.18 5.07
CA ILE A 13 7.48 -6.35 5.55
C ILE A 13 8.89 -6.47 4.92
N ASN A 14 9.24 -5.61 3.97
CA ASN A 14 10.45 -5.66 3.16
C ASN A 14 11.77 -5.39 3.90
N GLY A 15 11.74 -5.31 5.22
CA GLY A 15 12.93 -5.12 6.05
C GLY A 15 12.65 -4.73 7.49
N VAL A 16 13.73 -4.50 8.21
CA VAL A 16 13.67 -4.02 9.60
C VAL A 16 13.17 -2.58 9.63
N LYS A 17 12.28 -2.28 10.57
CA LYS A 17 11.76 -0.92 10.77
C LYS A 17 12.89 0.07 11.04
N HIS A 18 12.87 1.19 10.35
CA HIS A 18 13.76 2.32 10.68
C HIS A 18 13.07 3.28 11.67
N LEU A 19 13.86 4.18 12.26
CA LEU A 19 13.37 5.13 13.27
C LEU A 19 12.19 5.97 12.80
N GLY A 20 12.08 6.27 11.50
CA GLY A 20 10.96 7.02 10.94
C GLY A 20 9.61 6.32 11.10
N ASN A 21 9.56 4.99 10.98
CA ASN A 21 8.33 4.23 11.20
C ASN A 21 7.88 4.32 12.68
N LEU A 22 8.85 4.24 13.60
CA LEU A 22 8.60 4.34 15.04
C LEU A 22 8.13 5.74 15.44
N ILE A 23 8.96 6.76 15.14
CA ILE A 23 8.75 8.13 15.60
C ILE A 23 7.57 8.79 14.87
N GLY A 24 7.41 8.50 13.57
CA GLY A 24 6.37 9.11 12.75
C GLY A 24 4.96 8.57 12.97
N SER A 25 4.82 7.35 13.50
CA SER A 25 3.51 6.70 13.62
C SER A 25 3.32 5.94 14.92
N GLN A 26 4.15 4.92 15.20
CA GLN A 26 3.86 3.95 16.25
C GLN A 26 4.00 4.54 17.65
N LEU A 27 5.06 5.28 17.94
CA LEU A 27 5.27 5.92 19.25
C LEU A 27 4.23 7.00 19.58
N PRO A 28 3.86 7.91 18.68
CA PRO A 28 2.77 8.86 18.94
C PRO A 28 1.44 8.16 19.23
N ALA A 29 1.10 7.10 18.49
CA ALA A 29 -0.10 6.32 18.71
C ALA A 29 -0.07 5.59 20.06
N ASP A 30 1.07 4.99 20.44
CA ASP A 30 1.26 4.34 21.74
C ASP A 30 1.13 5.33 22.90
N LEU A 31 1.74 6.51 22.77
CA LEU A 31 1.61 7.55 23.79
C LEU A 31 0.14 7.96 23.98
N TYR A 32 -0.58 8.15 22.88
CA TYR A 32 -1.99 8.47 22.94
C TYR A 32 -2.84 7.34 23.55
N ALA A 33 -2.55 6.09 23.20
CA ALA A 33 -3.21 4.92 23.76
C ALA A 33 -3.02 4.84 25.29
N ARG A 34 -1.79 5.00 25.76
CA ARG A 34 -1.45 5.03 27.21
C ARG A 34 -2.13 6.19 27.92
N TYR A 35 -2.15 7.38 27.33
CA TYR A 35 -2.84 8.53 27.86
C TYR A 35 -4.34 8.28 28.04
N GLN A 36 -5.00 7.72 27.04
CA GLN A 36 -6.42 7.42 27.12
C GLN A 36 -6.74 6.32 28.14
N ARG A 37 -5.91 5.28 28.24
CA ARG A 37 -6.03 4.26 29.29
C ARG A 37 -5.84 4.84 30.68
N ALA A 38 -4.88 5.73 30.86
CA ALA A 38 -4.63 6.41 32.15
C ALA A 38 -5.81 7.33 32.56
N ARG A 39 -6.60 7.83 31.59
CA ARG A 39 -7.86 8.56 31.86
C ARG A 39 -9.05 7.66 32.18
N GLY A 40 -8.88 6.35 32.22
CA GLY A 40 -9.95 5.39 32.46
C GLY A 40 -10.84 5.09 31.26
N ASN A 41 -10.39 5.39 30.04
CA ASN A 41 -11.08 5.04 28.82
C ASN A 41 -10.76 3.62 28.38
N GLU A 42 -11.71 2.97 27.68
CA GLU A 42 -11.49 1.70 27.01
C GLU A 42 -10.74 1.94 25.69
N VAL A 43 -9.60 1.28 25.50
CA VAL A 43 -8.75 1.47 24.32
C VAL A 43 -8.45 0.14 23.68
N LEU A 44 -8.66 0.07 22.37
CA LEU A 44 -8.16 -0.98 21.50
C LEU A 44 -7.10 -0.38 20.58
N PHE A 45 -5.83 -0.76 20.76
CA PHE A 45 -4.70 -0.26 19.99
C PHE A 45 -4.13 -1.36 19.10
N LEU A 46 -4.24 -1.16 17.78
CA LEU A 46 -3.91 -2.15 16.77
C LEU A 46 -2.78 -1.68 15.84
N CYS A 47 -1.94 -2.62 15.44
CA CYS A 47 -1.02 -2.50 14.32
C CYS A 47 -0.86 -3.85 13.64
N ALA A 48 -0.18 -3.88 12.49
CA ALA A 48 0.10 -5.09 11.74
C ALA A 48 1.36 -4.90 10.89
N THR A 49 1.85 -5.97 10.27
CA THR A 49 2.80 -5.92 9.15
C THR A 49 2.05 -5.91 7.83
N ASP A 50 2.51 -5.08 6.88
CA ASP A 50 2.01 -5.03 5.52
C ASP A 50 2.83 -6.01 4.65
N GLU A 51 2.20 -7.16 4.31
CA GLU A 51 2.89 -8.33 3.76
C GLU A 51 2.61 -8.57 2.28
N HIS A 52 1.85 -7.69 1.64
CA HIS A 52 1.49 -7.84 0.23
C HIS A 52 2.24 -6.86 -0.67
N GLY A 53 2.29 -7.24 -1.96
CA GLY A 53 2.79 -6.39 -3.03
C GLY A 53 4.30 -6.52 -3.31
N THR A 54 4.71 -5.81 -4.34
CA THR A 54 6.06 -5.81 -4.92
C THR A 54 7.21 -5.67 -3.92
N PRO A 55 7.14 -4.79 -2.89
CA PRO A 55 8.26 -4.65 -1.97
C PRO A 55 8.59 -5.92 -1.18
N ALA A 56 7.57 -6.68 -0.78
CA ALA A 56 7.76 -7.95 -0.07
C ALA A 56 8.37 -9.02 -0.99
N GLU A 57 7.85 -9.15 -2.21
CA GLU A 57 8.36 -10.11 -3.20
C GLU A 57 9.83 -9.86 -3.56
N LEU A 58 10.20 -8.60 -3.81
CA LEU A 58 11.58 -8.22 -4.12
C LEU A 58 12.53 -8.51 -2.96
N ALA A 59 12.09 -8.25 -1.73
CA ALA A 59 12.90 -8.52 -0.55
C ALA A 59 13.11 -10.02 -0.33
N ALA A 60 12.06 -10.84 -0.48
CA ALA A 60 12.14 -12.28 -0.40
C ALA A 60 13.05 -12.87 -1.49
N ALA A 61 12.89 -12.42 -2.74
CA ALA A 61 13.74 -12.83 -3.85
C ALA A 61 15.22 -12.49 -3.61
N LYS A 62 15.51 -11.29 -3.11
CA LYS A 62 16.86 -10.86 -2.75
C LYS A 62 17.47 -11.69 -1.61
N ALA A 63 16.63 -12.15 -0.67
CA ALA A 63 17.03 -13.04 0.40
C ALA A 63 17.15 -14.51 -0.06
N ASN A 64 16.73 -14.83 -1.28
CA ASN A 64 16.63 -16.20 -1.82
C ASN A 64 15.76 -17.11 -0.94
N GLN A 65 14.63 -16.56 -0.47
CA GLN A 65 13.65 -17.23 0.38
C GLN A 65 12.27 -17.29 -0.30
N ASP A 66 11.46 -18.26 0.12
CA ASP A 66 10.03 -18.25 -0.18
C ASP A 66 9.37 -17.02 0.47
N ILE A 67 8.41 -16.42 -0.24
CA ILE A 67 7.76 -15.19 0.22
C ILE A 67 7.03 -15.37 1.56
N SER A 68 6.41 -16.53 1.76
CA SER A 68 5.67 -16.82 3.00
C SER A 68 6.63 -16.97 4.19
N GLU A 69 7.75 -17.70 3.99
CA GLU A 69 8.80 -17.86 5.00
C GLU A 69 9.46 -16.52 5.35
N TYR A 70 9.78 -15.73 4.33
CA TYR A 70 10.34 -14.40 4.52
C TYR A 70 9.42 -13.49 5.34
N CYS A 71 8.11 -13.46 5.00
CA CYS A 71 7.13 -12.66 5.72
C CYS A 71 6.97 -13.13 7.17
N GLU A 72 6.98 -14.43 7.43
CA GLU A 72 6.89 -14.97 8.79
C GLU A 72 8.08 -14.56 9.66
N GLU A 73 9.31 -14.74 9.15
CA GLU A 73 10.52 -14.33 9.85
C GLU A 73 10.56 -12.83 10.12
N MET A 74 10.24 -12.03 9.12
CA MET A 74 10.30 -10.57 9.24
C MET A 74 9.19 -10.03 10.14
N HIS A 75 8.00 -10.66 10.14
CA HIS A 75 6.96 -10.35 11.12
C HIS A 75 7.44 -10.59 12.55
N ALA A 76 8.08 -11.73 12.81
CA ALA A 76 8.64 -12.04 14.12
C ALA A 76 9.70 -11.00 14.56
N VAL A 77 10.58 -10.58 13.66
CA VAL A 77 11.56 -9.52 13.91
C VAL A 77 10.86 -8.20 14.25
N GLN A 78 9.85 -7.82 13.50
CA GLN A 78 9.13 -6.57 13.74
C GLN A 78 8.30 -6.60 15.04
N ALA A 79 7.76 -7.76 15.41
CA ALA A 79 7.09 -7.96 16.70
C ALA A 79 8.07 -7.82 17.88
N GLN A 80 9.26 -8.45 17.78
CA GLN A 80 10.31 -8.30 18.79
C GLN A 80 10.77 -6.84 18.96
N LEU A 81 10.87 -6.09 17.87
CA LEU A 81 11.16 -4.66 17.93
C LEU A 81 10.06 -3.88 18.66
N ALA A 82 8.78 -4.20 18.38
CA ALA A 82 7.65 -3.57 19.07
C ALA A 82 7.73 -3.84 20.59
N ASP A 83 8.02 -5.06 21.00
CA ASP A 83 8.21 -5.45 22.39
C ASP A 83 9.41 -4.74 23.01
N GLY A 84 10.54 -4.67 22.29
CA GLY A 84 11.76 -3.99 22.74
C GLY A 84 11.53 -2.50 23.02
N PHE A 85 10.72 -1.83 22.23
CA PHE A 85 10.26 -0.46 22.44
C PHE A 85 9.07 -0.35 23.41
N ARG A 86 8.60 -1.47 23.95
CA ARG A 86 7.44 -1.55 24.85
C ARG A 86 6.18 -0.89 24.30
N LEU A 87 5.93 -1.04 22.98
CA LEU A 87 4.69 -0.57 22.37
C LEU A 87 3.53 -1.40 22.91
N SER A 88 2.47 -0.71 23.37
CA SER A 88 1.36 -1.33 24.10
C SER A 88 0.22 -1.75 23.18
N PHE A 89 0.53 -2.37 22.03
CA PHE A 89 -0.50 -2.93 21.16
C PHE A 89 -1.33 -3.98 21.88
N ASP A 90 -2.65 -3.93 21.72
CA ASP A 90 -3.53 -5.01 22.13
C ASP A 90 -3.46 -6.16 21.10
N HIS A 91 -3.17 -5.84 19.84
CA HIS A 91 -2.92 -6.82 18.80
C HIS A 91 -1.93 -6.27 17.77
N PHE A 92 -0.91 -7.07 17.47
CA PHE A 92 0.03 -6.85 16.38
C PHE A 92 -0.14 -7.97 15.35
N GLY A 93 -0.93 -7.70 14.31
CA GLY A 93 -1.40 -8.67 13.34
C GLY A 93 -0.57 -8.74 12.06
N ARG A 94 -1.12 -9.43 11.06
CA ARG A 94 -0.55 -9.62 9.73
C ARG A 94 -1.60 -9.35 8.67
N SER A 95 -1.25 -8.59 7.61
CA SER A 95 -2.18 -8.38 6.48
C SER A 95 -2.43 -9.68 5.70
N SER A 96 -1.52 -10.66 5.76
CA SER A 96 -1.66 -11.98 5.15
C SER A 96 -2.42 -13.00 6.00
N SER A 97 -2.97 -12.61 7.17
CA SER A 97 -3.74 -13.53 8.00
C SER A 97 -5.00 -14.02 7.29
N GLN A 98 -5.41 -15.25 7.62
CA GLN A 98 -6.61 -15.85 7.04
C GLN A 98 -7.88 -15.03 7.35
N GLU A 99 -7.94 -14.43 8.54
CA GLU A 99 -9.04 -13.56 8.96
C GLU A 99 -9.11 -12.31 8.08
N ASN A 100 -7.95 -11.68 7.81
CA ASN A 100 -7.90 -10.52 6.94
C ASN A 100 -8.28 -10.88 5.49
N HIS A 101 -7.86 -12.03 4.98
CA HIS A 101 -8.27 -12.51 3.66
C HIS A 101 -9.80 -12.66 3.55
N LYS A 102 -10.44 -13.28 4.55
CA LYS A 102 -11.90 -13.41 4.60
C LYS A 102 -12.60 -12.06 4.62
N LEU A 103 -12.10 -11.12 5.42
CA LEU A 103 -12.66 -9.76 5.50
C LEU A 103 -12.48 -9.00 4.18
N THR A 104 -11.33 -9.10 3.55
CA THR A 104 -11.06 -8.47 2.24
C THR A 104 -12.03 -8.98 1.17
N GLN A 105 -12.23 -10.30 1.09
CA GLN A 105 -13.19 -10.91 0.18
C GLN A 105 -14.62 -10.47 0.48
N HIS A 106 -14.99 -10.41 1.77
CA HIS A 106 -16.31 -9.94 2.18
C HIS A 106 -16.55 -8.49 1.75
N PHE A 107 -15.61 -7.59 2.01
CA PHE A 107 -15.72 -6.19 1.60
C PHE A 107 -15.75 -6.03 0.07
N ALA A 108 -14.93 -6.77 -0.67
CA ALA A 108 -14.96 -6.77 -2.13
C ALA A 108 -16.36 -7.15 -2.65
N GLY A 109 -16.96 -8.22 -2.12
CA GLY A 109 -18.33 -8.61 -2.48
C GLY A 109 -19.39 -7.56 -2.14
N GLN A 110 -19.24 -6.85 -1.00
CA GLN A 110 -20.17 -5.76 -0.64
C GLN A 110 -20.02 -4.56 -1.61
N LEU A 111 -18.81 -4.22 -1.99
CA LEU A 111 -18.56 -3.12 -2.93
C LEU A 111 -19.07 -3.47 -4.33
N GLU A 112 -18.90 -4.72 -4.77
CA GLU A 112 -19.46 -5.21 -6.04
C GLU A 112 -20.98 -5.17 -6.02
N ALA A 113 -21.63 -5.67 -4.96
CA ALA A 113 -23.08 -5.62 -4.80
C ALA A 113 -23.63 -4.17 -4.75
N ALA A 114 -22.84 -3.22 -4.30
CA ALA A 114 -23.17 -1.79 -4.29
C ALA A 114 -22.89 -1.10 -5.64
N GLY A 115 -22.40 -1.82 -6.67
CA GLY A 115 -22.07 -1.25 -7.98
C GLY A 115 -20.85 -0.33 -7.97
N LEU A 116 -19.97 -0.50 -6.98
CA LEU A 116 -18.75 0.32 -6.81
C LEU A 116 -17.49 -0.36 -7.38
N ILE A 117 -17.63 -1.51 -8.01
CA ILE A 117 -16.55 -2.21 -8.70
C ILE A 117 -16.87 -2.24 -10.20
N LYS A 118 -15.85 -1.96 -11.02
CA LYS A 118 -15.93 -2.12 -12.49
C LYS A 118 -14.73 -2.88 -13.02
N GLU A 119 -14.91 -3.60 -14.12
CA GLU A 119 -13.82 -4.19 -14.90
C GLU A 119 -13.22 -3.13 -15.83
N VAL A 120 -11.89 -3.07 -15.90
CA VAL A 120 -11.11 -2.23 -16.82
C VAL A 120 -10.13 -3.14 -17.55
N ILE A 121 -10.01 -2.97 -18.86
CA ILE A 121 -8.98 -3.64 -19.65
C ILE A 121 -7.80 -2.69 -19.75
N GLU A 122 -6.63 -3.17 -19.35
CA GLU A 122 -5.36 -2.44 -19.40
C GLU A 122 -4.32 -3.24 -20.15
N THR A 123 -3.39 -2.53 -20.78
CA THR A 123 -2.22 -3.15 -21.41
C THR A 123 -1.12 -3.25 -20.37
N GLN A 124 -0.66 -4.47 -20.10
CA GLN A 124 0.47 -4.73 -19.21
C GLN A 124 1.59 -5.48 -19.93
N ILE A 125 2.79 -5.38 -19.39
CA ILE A 125 3.96 -6.06 -19.94
C ILE A 125 4.07 -7.45 -19.30
N TYR A 126 4.11 -8.48 -20.14
CA TYR A 126 4.34 -9.88 -19.76
C TYR A 126 5.76 -10.29 -20.12
N SER A 127 6.47 -10.92 -19.19
CA SER A 127 7.77 -11.54 -19.44
C SER A 127 7.62 -13.03 -19.66
N HIS A 128 8.07 -13.49 -20.83
CA HIS A 128 8.07 -14.92 -21.16
C HIS A 128 9.07 -15.72 -20.32
N VAL A 129 10.19 -15.11 -19.97
CA VAL A 129 11.23 -15.71 -19.13
C VAL A 129 10.76 -15.83 -17.69
N ASP A 130 10.19 -14.78 -17.13
CA ASP A 130 9.69 -14.75 -15.75
C ASP A 130 8.30 -15.41 -15.63
N ARG A 131 7.62 -15.68 -16.75
CA ARG A 131 6.29 -16.30 -16.87
C ARG A 131 5.22 -15.57 -16.05
N ARG A 132 5.30 -14.22 -16.03
CA ARG A 132 4.37 -13.36 -15.26
C ARG A 132 4.20 -12.00 -15.90
N TYR A 133 3.12 -11.32 -15.54
CA TYR A 133 3.00 -9.89 -15.75
C TYR A 133 3.97 -9.17 -14.83
N LEU A 134 4.58 -8.11 -15.35
CA LEU A 134 5.55 -7.31 -14.62
C LEU A 134 4.85 -6.02 -14.14
N PRO A 135 4.72 -5.82 -12.82
CA PRO A 135 4.38 -4.50 -12.28
C PRO A 135 5.40 -3.45 -12.71
N ASP A 136 4.98 -2.19 -12.74
CA ASP A 136 5.77 -1.07 -13.25
C ASP A 136 7.22 -1.03 -12.72
N ARG A 137 7.40 -1.33 -11.42
CA ARG A 137 8.73 -1.35 -10.78
C ARG A 137 9.60 -2.57 -11.12
N TYR A 138 9.03 -3.56 -11.78
CA TYR A 138 9.77 -4.72 -12.29
C TYR A 138 10.25 -4.52 -13.73
N ILE A 139 9.98 -3.35 -14.32
CA ILE A 139 10.40 -3.00 -15.66
C ILE A 139 11.39 -1.86 -15.56
N GLU A 140 12.55 -2.04 -16.18
CA GLU A 140 13.59 -1.05 -16.31
C GLU A 140 13.89 -0.81 -17.78
N GLY A 141 14.35 0.40 -18.09
CA GLY A 141 14.74 0.75 -19.45
C GLY A 141 15.23 2.17 -19.53
N THR A 142 15.45 2.65 -20.77
CA THR A 142 15.92 4.00 -20.98
C THR A 142 14.76 4.99 -20.93
N CYS A 143 14.90 6.02 -20.09
CA CYS A 143 13.92 7.09 -19.96
C CYS A 143 13.77 7.88 -21.28
N PRO A 144 12.59 8.00 -21.88
CA PRO A 144 12.40 8.73 -23.12
C PRO A 144 12.59 10.24 -22.98
N ALA A 145 12.59 10.78 -21.74
CA ALA A 145 12.72 12.21 -21.49
C ALA A 145 14.18 12.67 -21.29
N CYS A 146 15.00 11.86 -20.60
CA CYS A 146 16.36 12.29 -20.23
C CYS A 146 17.49 11.30 -20.64
N GLY A 147 17.15 10.15 -21.22
CA GLY A 147 18.12 9.15 -21.67
C GLY A 147 18.78 8.33 -20.55
N PHE A 148 18.30 8.42 -19.30
CA PHE A 148 18.80 7.58 -18.21
C PHE A 148 18.46 6.11 -18.45
N GLU A 149 19.47 5.22 -18.47
CA GLU A 149 19.34 3.83 -18.93
C GLU A 149 18.69 2.88 -17.94
N ASP A 150 18.62 3.25 -16.65
CA ASP A 150 18.07 2.43 -15.57
C ASP A 150 16.78 3.05 -14.98
N ALA A 151 15.99 3.72 -15.82
CA ALA A 151 14.72 4.27 -15.41
C ALA A 151 13.70 3.16 -15.14
N ARG A 152 12.93 3.29 -14.05
CA ARG A 152 11.86 2.37 -13.71
C ARG A 152 10.57 2.73 -14.44
N GLY A 153 9.69 1.75 -14.60
CA GLY A 153 8.45 1.92 -15.33
C GLY A 153 7.44 2.88 -14.72
N ASP A 154 7.51 3.15 -13.40
CA ASP A 154 6.64 4.10 -12.70
C ASP A 154 7.19 5.53 -12.69
N GLN A 155 8.49 5.68 -12.52
CA GLN A 155 9.14 7.00 -12.43
C GLN A 155 10.63 6.90 -12.72
N CYS A 156 11.17 7.89 -13.43
CA CYS A 156 12.61 8.00 -13.66
C CYS A 156 13.32 8.52 -12.41
N ASP A 157 14.26 7.73 -11.87
CA ASP A 157 15.05 8.11 -10.70
C ASP A 157 15.98 9.33 -10.94
N ASN A 158 16.30 9.65 -12.21
CA ASN A 158 17.18 10.77 -12.55
C ASN A 158 16.42 12.09 -12.76
N CYS A 159 15.33 12.09 -13.55
CA CYS A 159 14.60 13.33 -13.88
C CYS A 159 13.24 13.44 -13.19
N THR A 160 12.88 12.48 -12.36
CA THR A 160 11.62 12.41 -11.59
C THR A 160 10.32 12.41 -12.40
N LYS A 161 10.43 12.30 -13.76
CA LYS A 161 9.26 12.22 -14.60
C LYS A 161 8.51 10.91 -14.33
N GLN A 162 7.19 11.01 -14.16
CA GLN A 162 6.30 9.83 -14.17
C GLN A 162 6.35 9.20 -15.57
N LEU A 163 6.46 7.88 -15.60
CA LEU A 163 6.57 7.09 -16.81
C LEU A 163 5.45 6.07 -16.87
N ASP A 164 5.10 5.66 -18.07
CA ASP A 164 4.38 4.43 -18.31
C ASP A 164 5.40 3.35 -18.71
N PRO A 165 5.33 2.12 -18.20
CA PRO A 165 6.25 1.04 -18.57
C PRO A 165 6.33 0.81 -20.08
N THR A 166 5.24 1.05 -20.80
CA THR A 166 5.15 0.89 -22.27
C THR A 166 5.91 1.97 -23.05
N ASP A 167 6.26 3.10 -22.42
CA ASP A 167 7.00 4.20 -23.03
C ASP A 167 8.52 4.06 -22.90
N LEU A 168 8.99 3.13 -22.06
CA LEU A 168 10.42 2.91 -21.86
C LEU A 168 11.09 2.43 -23.16
N ILE A 169 12.26 2.96 -23.45
CA ILE A 169 13.09 2.54 -24.56
C ILE A 169 13.94 1.34 -24.11
N ASN A 170 13.96 0.27 -24.90
CA ASN A 170 14.65 -0.99 -24.58
C ASN A 170 14.24 -1.55 -23.19
N PRO A 171 12.96 -1.79 -22.94
CA PRO A 171 12.51 -2.29 -21.65
C PRO A 171 13.07 -3.68 -21.38
N ARG A 172 13.38 -3.95 -20.11
CA ARG A 172 13.82 -5.26 -19.62
C ARG A 172 13.22 -5.56 -18.26
N SER A 173 13.10 -6.85 -17.94
CA SER A 173 12.73 -7.28 -16.60
C SER A 173 13.85 -6.96 -15.60
N SER A 174 13.55 -6.29 -14.50
CA SER A 174 14.52 -6.07 -13.41
C SER A 174 14.81 -7.35 -12.59
N ILE A 175 14.03 -8.42 -12.81
CA ILE A 175 14.21 -9.71 -12.12
C ILE A 175 15.25 -10.55 -12.86
N SER A 176 15.02 -10.79 -14.16
CA SER A 176 15.82 -11.71 -14.96
C SER A 176 16.76 -11.02 -15.96
N GLY A 177 16.59 -9.71 -16.19
CA GLY A 177 17.24 -8.98 -17.27
C GLY A 177 16.65 -9.30 -18.66
N ALA A 178 15.59 -10.10 -18.74
CA ALA A 178 15.00 -10.51 -20.00
C ALA A 178 14.43 -9.32 -20.78
N THR A 179 14.67 -9.30 -22.08
CA THR A 179 14.14 -8.33 -23.04
C THR A 179 13.02 -8.89 -23.91
N GLU A 180 12.72 -10.18 -23.81
CA GLU A 180 11.58 -10.82 -24.46
C GLU A 180 10.30 -10.49 -23.70
N LEU A 181 9.83 -9.27 -23.91
CA LEU A 181 8.65 -8.70 -23.26
C LEU A 181 7.54 -8.54 -24.30
N GLU A 182 6.31 -8.81 -23.88
CA GLU A 182 5.11 -8.71 -24.71
C GLU A 182 4.07 -7.82 -24.02
N GLN A 183 3.46 -6.91 -24.77
CA GLN A 183 2.30 -6.17 -24.29
C GLN A 183 1.04 -7.04 -24.45
N ARG A 184 0.31 -7.23 -23.36
CA ARG A 184 -0.93 -8.01 -23.32
C ARG A 184 -2.03 -7.24 -22.62
N GLU A 185 -3.22 -7.35 -23.17
CA GLU A 185 -4.42 -6.89 -22.48
C GLU A 185 -4.74 -7.83 -21.31
N THR A 186 -5.03 -7.23 -20.15
CA THR A 186 -5.48 -7.93 -18.97
C THR A 186 -6.63 -7.18 -18.31
N LYS A 187 -7.51 -7.93 -17.64
CA LYS A 187 -8.65 -7.37 -16.93
C LYS A 187 -8.28 -7.08 -15.49
N HIS A 188 -8.60 -5.88 -15.05
CA HIS A 188 -8.44 -5.43 -13.67
C HIS A 188 -9.76 -4.98 -13.08
N LEU A 189 -9.90 -5.12 -11.77
CA LEU A 189 -11.01 -4.56 -11.02
C LEU A 189 -10.63 -3.19 -10.48
N TYR A 190 -11.53 -2.24 -10.68
CA TYR A 190 -11.38 -0.86 -10.22
C TYR A 190 -12.47 -0.51 -9.22
N LEU A 191 -12.09 0.11 -8.11
CA LEU A 191 -13.01 0.75 -7.19
C LEU A 191 -13.42 2.12 -7.77
N CYS A 192 -14.73 2.31 -8.00
CA CYS A 192 -15.30 3.53 -8.52
C CYS A 192 -15.34 4.64 -7.46
N GLN A 193 -14.18 5.13 -7.04
CA GLN A 193 -14.06 6.17 -6.00
C GLN A 193 -14.67 7.49 -6.43
N SER A 194 -14.63 7.81 -7.73
CA SER A 194 -15.24 9.01 -8.29
C SER A 194 -16.74 9.12 -7.94
N ASN A 195 -17.46 8.00 -7.89
CA ASN A 195 -18.88 7.93 -7.55
C ASN A 195 -19.14 8.19 -6.05
N MET A 196 -18.11 8.14 -5.21
CA MET A 196 -18.20 8.31 -3.76
C MET A 196 -17.89 9.74 -3.30
N ARG A 197 -17.47 10.62 -4.21
CA ARG A 197 -16.98 11.97 -3.90
C ARG A 197 -17.93 12.75 -3.01
N ASP A 198 -19.16 12.93 -3.44
CA ASP A 198 -20.15 13.75 -2.72
C ASP A 198 -20.49 13.17 -1.34
N ASN A 199 -20.58 11.85 -1.24
CA ASN A 199 -20.83 11.17 0.03
C ASN A 199 -19.66 11.34 1.00
N LEU A 200 -18.43 11.24 0.50
CA LEU A 200 -17.21 11.45 1.30
C LEU A 200 -17.08 12.91 1.74
N GLU A 201 -17.37 13.85 0.85
CA GLU A 201 -17.35 15.28 1.20
C GLU A 201 -18.33 15.60 2.30
N ASN A 202 -19.59 15.21 2.15
CA ASN A 202 -20.61 15.40 3.17
C ASN A 202 -20.24 14.76 4.51
N TRP A 203 -19.64 13.56 4.45
CA TRP A 203 -19.17 12.87 5.65
C TRP A 203 -18.01 13.61 6.32
N ILE A 204 -17.03 14.10 5.58
CA ILE A 204 -15.89 14.88 6.10
C ILE A 204 -16.39 16.19 6.70
N GLU A 205 -17.34 16.88 6.06
CA GLU A 205 -17.93 18.13 6.54
C GLU A 205 -18.70 17.96 7.85
N SER A 206 -19.28 16.79 8.05
CA SER A 206 -19.97 16.47 9.31
C SER A 206 -19.02 16.29 10.52
N LYS A 207 -17.70 16.22 10.29
CA LYS A 207 -16.67 16.01 11.33
C LYS A 207 -16.15 17.34 11.89
N THR A 208 -16.95 18.00 12.67
CA THR A 208 -16.65 19.34 13.22
C THR A 208 -15.53 19.35 14.27
N ASP A 209 -15.21 18.18 14.85
CA ASP A 209 -14.18 17.97 15.86
C ASP A 209 -12.83 17.48 15.30
N TRP A 210 -12.76 17.25 14.00
CA TRP A 210 -11.50 16.85 13.36
C TRP A 210 -10.53 18.03 13.25
N PRO A 211 -9.19 17.76 13.38
CA PRO A 211 -8.19 18.78 13.15
C PRO A 211 -8.31 19.39 11.75
N VAL A 212 -8.13 20.71 11.65
CA VAL A 212 -8.21 21.46 10.39
C VAL A 212 -7.27 20.88 9.33
N LEU A 213 -6.06 20.45 9.73
CA LEU A 213 -5.11 19.83 8.81
C LEU A 213 -5.68 18.55 8.19
N THR A 214 -6.34 17.70 8.98
CA THR A 214 -6.95 16.45 8.50
C THR A 214 -8.04 16.71 7.46
N THR A 215 -8.95 17.63 7.78
CA THR A 215 -10.07 17.95 6.88
C THR A 215 -9.60 18.67 5.61
N SER A 216 -8.60 19.56 5.71
CA SER A 216 -8.07 20.27 4.54
C SER A 216 -7.33 19.34 3.58
N ILE A 217 -6.55 18.38 4.09
CA ILE A 217 -5.89 17.37 3.27
C ILE A 217 -6.94 16.48 2.59
N ALA A 218 -7.93 16.01 3.33
CA ALA A 218 -9.00 15.18 2.77
C ALA A 218 -9.77 15.90 1.66
N LYS A 219 -10.15 17.16 1.88
CA LYS A 219 -10.81 17.99 0.85
C LYS A 219 -9.92 18.24 -0.36
N LYS A 220 -8.62 18.43 -0.15
CA LYS A 220 -7.66 18.54 -1.25
C LYS A 220 -7.69 17.29 -2.15
N TRP A 221 -7.67 16.10 -1.58
CA TRP A 221 -7.77 14.85 -2.35
C TRP A 221 -9.07 14.71 -3.14
N LEU A 222 -10.17 15.28 -2.65
CA LEU A 222 -11.46 15.25 -3.34
C LEU A 222 -11.53 16.20 -4.55
N HIS A 223 -10.77 17.32 -4.53
CA HIS A 223 -10.94 18.42 -5.48
C HIS A 223 -9.69 18.78 -6.29
N ASP A 224 -8.49 18.31 -5.89
CA ASP A 224 -7.24 18.68 -6.56
C ASP A 224 -7.17 18.04 -7.96
N GLY A 225 -6.77 18.83 -8.96
CA GLY A 225 -6.73 18.37 -10.35
C GLY A 225 -8.11 17.87 -10.83
N ASP A 226 -8.16 16.63 -11.31
CA ASP A 226 -9.41 15.99 -11.76
C ASP A 226 -10.28 15.43 -10.62
N GLY A 227 -9.87 15.67 -9.38
CA GLY A 227 -10.53 15.17 -8.18
C GLY A 227 -10.26 13.69 -7.89
N LEU A 228 -11.16 13.08 -7.10
CA LEU A 228 -11.02 11.68 -6.70
C LEU A 228 -11.18 10.75 -7.91
N GLN A 229 -10.11 10.02 -8.23
CA GLN A 229 -10.06 9.09 -9.36
C GLN A 229 -10.36 7.65 -8.95
N ASP A 230 -10.89 6.86 -9.89
CA ASP A 230 -11.07 5.42 -9.69
C ASP A 230 -9.72 4.73 -9.53
N ARG A 231 -9.67 3.68 -8.72
CA ARG A 231 -8.43 2.98 -8.37
C ARG A 231 -8.48 1.49 -8.69
N GLY A 232 -7.44 1.00 -9.35
CA GLY A 232 -7.20 -0.43 -9.49
C GLY A 232 -7.02 -1.11 -8.12
N ILE A 233 -7.70 -2.23 -7.94
CA ILE A 233 -7.65 -3.06 -6.72
C ILE A 233 -7.14 -4.47 -6.98
N THR A 234 -6.90 -4.82 -8.25
CA THR A 234 -6.27 -6.10 -8.66
C THR A 234 -5.14 -5.83 -9.63
#